data_9147b135784d2aa0c8da043ca7ce00bd
#
_entry.id   9147b135784d2aa0c8da043ca7ce00bd
#
_cell.length_a   1.000
_cell.length_b   1.000
_cell.length_c   1.000
_cell.angle_alpha   90.00
_cell.angle_beta   90.00
_cell.angle_gamma   90.00
#
_symmetry.space_group_name_H-M   'P 1'
#
loop_
_entity.id
_entity.type
_entity.pdbx_description
1 polymer ?
#
loop_
_entity_poly.entity_id
_entity_poly.type
_entity_poly.pdbx_seq_one_letter_code
_entity_poly.pdbx_strand_id
1 'polypeptide(L)'
;MATFPVTTGDVLTAATYNSLPTFTVGTANTADYTAVLADQYQVLEIMNKATAIAFKIPTNASVAFPIGTAITVLNIGVGTCTISAVTSGTTTILSAGATAAAPTLAQYKSAVCIKTATDTWYVVGAIA
;
A
#
# COMPACT_ATOMS: atom_id res chain seq x y z
N MET A 1 9.56 17.23 -2.67
CA MET A 1 9.53 15.87 -2.09
C MET A 1 10.78 15.11 -2.47
N ALA A 2 11.34 14.38 -1.52
CA ALA A 2 12.49 13.52 -1.80
C ALA A 2 12.10 12.37 -2.74
N THR A 3 12.98 12.05 -3.69
CA THR A 3 12.83 10.92 -4.58
C THR A 3 13.75 9.79 -4.11
N PHE A 4 13.21 8.58 -3.99
CA PHE A 4 13.97 7.39 -3.64
C PHE A 4 13.78 6.28 -4.68
N PRO A 5 14.80 5.44 -4.90
CA PRO A 5 16.15 5.60 -4.37
C PRO A 5 16.88 6.80 -4.96
N VAL A 6 17.87 7.32 -4.23
CA VAL A 6 18.76 8.39 -4.71
C VAL A 6 19.78 7.76 -5.66
N THR A 7 20.00 8.38 -6.83
CA THR A 7 20.96 7.87 -7.80
C THR A 7 22.34 8.48 -7.60
N THR A 8 23.36 7.87 -8.21
CA THR A 8 24.74 8.40 -8.17
C THR A 8 24.77 9.82 -8.73
N GLY A 9 25.37 10.74 -7.97
CA GLY A 9 25.47 12.16 -8.34
C GLY A 9 24.38 13.04 -7.76
N ASP A 10 23.35 12.47 -7.15
CA ASP A 10 22.32 13.25 -6.47
C ASP A 10 22.87 13.87 -5.18
N VAL A 11 22.35 15.03 -4.85
CA VAL A 11 22.73 15.74 -3.61
C VAL A 11 21.61 15.59 -2.58
N LEU A 12 21.95 15.07 -1.40
CA LEU A 12 21.03 15.02 -0.27
C LEU A 12 21.04 16.37 0.44
N THR A 13 19.99 17.16 0.28
CA THR A 13 19.83 18.44 0.95
C THR A 13 19.18 18.27 2.32
N ALA A 14 19.31 19.31 3.19
CA ALA A 14 18.62 19.31 4.48
C ALA A 14 17.10 19.19 4.30
N ALA A 15 16.51 19.86 3.31
CA ALA A 15 15.09 19.77 3.01
C ALA A 15 14.68 18.35 2.60
N THR A 16 15.48 17.69 1.78
CA THR A 16 15.26 16.29 1.38
C THR A 16 15.33 15.37 2.60
N TYR A 17 16.35 15.48 3.42
CA TYR A 17 16.50 14.69 4.63
C TYR A 17 15.31 14.88 5.57
N ASN A 18 14.88 16.11 5.79
CA ASN A 18 13.79 16.43 6.70
C ASN A 18 12.43 15.92 6.19
N SER A 19 12.29 15.65 4.89
CA SER A 19 11.06 15.09 4.30
C SER A 19 10.98 13.56 4.41
N LEU A 20 12.08 12.86 4.68
CA LEU A 20 12.15 11.40 4.71
C LEU A 20 11.17 10.74 5.69
N PRO A 21 11.00 11.23 6.94
CA PRO A 21 10.13 10.58 7.91
C PRO A 21 8.63 10.87 7.70
N THR A 22 8.26 11.69 6.71
CA THR A 22 6.86 12.05 6.48
C THR A 22 6.27 11.29 5.30
N PHE A 23 4.99 10.89 5.43
CA PHE A 23 4.24 10.35 4.32
C PHE A 23 3.77 11.45 3.39
N THR A 24 3.70 11.14 2.09
CA THR A 24 2.90 11.95 1.17
C THR A 24 1.47 11.49 1.25
N VAL A 25 0.57 12.38 1.63
CA VAL A 25 -0.85 12.06 1.69
C VAL A 25 -1.41 12.09 0.28
N GLY A 26 -1.90 10.95 -0.18
CA GLY A 26 -2.50 10.82 -1.50
C GLY A 26 -3.90 11.45 -1.55
N THR A 27 -4.40 11.67 -2.76
CA THR A 27 -5.80 12.03 -2.96
C THR A 27 -6.67 10.84 -2.61
N ALA A 28 -7.79 11.08 -1.93
CA ALA A 28 -8.70 10.01 -1.53
C ALA A 28 -9.27 9.29 -2.76
N ASN A 29 -9.14 7.97 -2.77
CA ASN A 29 -9.69 7.12 -3.83
C ASN A 29 -11.17 6.86 -3.56
N THR A 30 -12.01 7.17 -4.54
CA THR A 30 -13.46 6.95 -4.46
C THR A 30 -13.93 5.76 -5.30
N ALA A 31 -13.00 5.04 -5.88
CA ALA A 31 -13.20 3.79 -6.63
C ALA A 31 -12.09 2.81 -6.27
N ASP A 32 -12.24 1.56 -6.69
CA ASP A 32 -11.19 0.56 -6.50
C ASP A 32 -9.85 1.08 -7.04
N TYR A 33 -8.80 0.84 -6.28
CA TYR A 33 -7.47 1.34 -6.59
C TYR A 33 -6.48 0.18 -6.64
N THR A 34 -5.70 0.14 -7.71
CA THR A 34 -4.59 -0.80 -7.83
C THR A 34 -3.29 -0.06 -7.59
N ALA A 35 -2.47 -0.56 -6.69
CA ALA A 35 -1.19 0.05 -6.34
C ALA A 35 -0.32 0.24 -7.57
N VAL A 36 0.36 1.39 -7.66
CA VAL A 36 1.32 1.73 -8.70
C VAL A 36 2.72 1.83 -8.11
N LEU A 37 3.75 1.76 -8.94
CA LEU A 37 5.14 1.70 -8.47
C LEU A 37 5.51 2.89 -7.58
N ALA A 38 4.97 4.07 -7.85
CA ALA A 38 5.23 5.26 -7.04
C ALA A 38 4.75 5.13 -5.59
N ASP A 39 3.85 4.21 -5.29
CA ASP A 39 3.34 4.00 -3.92
C ASP A 39 4.43 3.47 -2.97
N GLN A 40 5.55 2.97 -3.50
CA GLN A 40 6.69 2.56 -2.68
C GLN A 40 7.35 3.74 -1.93
N TYR A 41 7.09 4.97 -2.32
CA TYR A 41 7.76 6.16 -1.79
C TYR A 41 6.99 6.83 -0.65
N GLN A 42 6.57 6.06 0.33
CA GLN A 42 5.87 6.58 1.51
C GLN A 42 4.60 7.37 1.16
N VAL A 43 3.80 6.85 0.25
CA VAL A 43 2.49 7.39 -0.05
C VAL A 43 1.46 6.77 0.90
N LEU A 44 0.70 7.62 1.60
CA LEU A 44 -0.46 7.17 2.36
C LEU A 44 -1.64 7.08 1.38
N GLU A 45 -2.08 5.87 1.12
CA GLU A 45 -3.24 5.62 0.26
C GLU A 45 -4.53 5.72 1.06
N ILE A 46 -5.36 6.67 0.69
CA ILE A 46 -6.64 6.91 1.37
C ILE A 46 -7.77 6.35 0.53
N MET A 47 -8.61 5.52 1.15
CA MET A 47 -9.80 4.96 0.53
C MET A 47 -11.03 5.63 1.13
N ASN A 48 -11.94 6.14 0.30
CA ASN A 48 -13.10 6.90 0.76
C ASN A 48 -14.32 6.67 -0.13
N LYS A 49 -15.14 5.71 0.25
CA LYS A 49 -16.39 5.42 -0.44
C LYS A 49 -17.46 5.02 0.56
N ALA A 50 -18.69 5.37 0.27
CA ALA A 50 -19.81 5.03 1.14
C ALA A 50 -20.21 3.54 1.06
N THR A 51 -19.83 2.87 -0.02
CA THR A 51 -20.04 1.44 -0.25
C THR A 51 -18.70 0.71 -0.30
N ALA A 52 -18.72 -0.60 -0.46
CA ALA A 52 -17.50 -1.40 -0.52
C ALA A 52 -16.52 -0.88 -1.56
N ILE A 53 -15.25 -0.90 -1.21
CA ILE A 53 -14.13 -0.46 -2.05
C ILE A 53 -12.98 -1.44 -1.89
N ALA A 54 -12.12 -1.57 -2.88
CA ALA A 54 -10.96 -2.46 -2.82
C ALA A 54 -9.65 -1.71 -3.08
N PHE A 55 -8.65 -2.00 -2.25
CA PHE A 55 -7.25 -1.70 -2.52
C PHE A 55 -6.60 -2.97 -3.06
N LYS A 56 -6.08 -2.92 -4.28
CA LYS A 56 -5.61 -4.11 -4.98
C LYS A 56 -4.10 -4.10 -5.14
N ILE A 57 -3.49 -5.24 -4.86
CA ILE A 57 -2.05 -5.46 -5.00
C ILE A 57 -1.80 -6.17 -6.33
N PRO A 58 -1.06 -5.54 -7.26
CA PRO A 58 -0.75 -6.12 -8.56
C PRO A 58 0.28 -7.24 -8.45
N THR A 59 0.38 -8.07 -9.49
CA THR A 59 1.43 -9.07 -9.59
C THR A 59 2.80 -8.42 -9.76
N ASN A 60 3.85 -9.12 -9.37
CA ASN A 60 5.22 -8.66 -9.59
C ASN A 60 5.52 -8.45 -11.08
N ALA A 61 4.93 -9.24 -11.95
CA ALA A 61 5.09 -9.08 -13.40
C ALA A 61 4.49 -7.76 -13.92
N SER A 62 3.40 -7.28 -13.31
CA SER A 62 2.77 -6.01 -13.68
C SER A 62 3.47 -4.82 -13.04
N VAL A 63 3.80 -4.91 -11.76
CA VAL A 63 4.47 -3.85 -11.00
C VAL A 63 5.50 -4.50 -10.09
N ALA A 64 6.77 -4.36 -10.44
CA ALA A 64 7.88 -4.98 -9.70
C ALA A 64 8.30 -4.11 -8.50
N PHE A 65 7.48 -4.08 -7.47
CA PHE A 65 7.89 -3.42 -6.22
C PHE A 65 9.13 -4.09 -5.65
N PRO A 66 10.09 -3.31 -5.12
CA PRO A 66 11.22 -3.88 -4.39
C PRO A 66 10.73 -4.69 -3.18
N ILE A 67 11.44 -5.76 -2.84
CA ILE A 67 11.23 -6.47 -1.57
C ILE A 67 11.50 -5.51 -0.42
N GLY A 68 10.61 -5.48 0.57
CA GLY A 68 10.67 -4.51 1.67
C GLY A 68 9.77 -3.29 1.44
N THR A 69 9.09 -3.17 0.30
CA THR A 69 8.11 -2.12 0.07
C THR A 69 6.99 -2.21 1.12
N ALA A 70 6.67 -1.07 1.72
CA ALA A 70 5.58 -0.94 2.68
C ALA A 70 4.62 0.15 2.20
N ILE A 71 3.36 -0.21 1.99
CA ILE A 71 2.31 0.71 1.55
C ILE A 71 1.27 0.80 2.67
N THR A 72 1.03 2.01 3.17
CA THR A 72 0.03 2.24 4.21
C THR A 72 -1.30 2.60 3.56
N VAL A 73 -2.35 1.90 3.95
CA VAL A 73 -3.72 2.12 3.47
C VAL A 73 -4.58 2.56 4.64
N LEU A 74 -5.30 3.66 4.47
CA LEU A 74 -6.24 4.20 5.45
C LEU A 74 -7.64 4.27 4.84
N ASN A 75 -8.61 3.64 5.46
CA ASN A 75 -10.00 3.74 5.05
C ASN A 75 -10.73 4.81 5.87
N ILE A 76 -11.12 5.90 5.23
CA ILE A 76 -11.92 6.96 5.85
C ILE A 76 -13.38 6.90 5.43
N GLY A 77 -13.73 6.07 4.46
CA GLY A 77 -15.10 5.89 3.99
C GLY A 77 -15.93 4.98 4.90
N VAL A 78 -17.24 5.15 4.85
CA VAL A 78 -18.18 4.30 5.61
C VAL A 78 -18.18 2.86 5.07
N GLY A 79 -17.94 2.69 3.77
CA GLY A 79 -17.85 1.37 3.14
C GLY A 79 -16.59 0.63 3.58
N THR A 80 -16.71 -0.69 3.68
CA THR A 80 -15.57 -1.54 4.02
C THR A 80 -14.55 -1.56 2.88
N CYS A 81 -13.28 -1.36 3.20
CA CYS A 81 -12.18 -1.52 2.25
C CYS A 81 -11.61 -2.92 2.35
N THR A 82 -11.55 -3.63 1.24
CA THR A 82 -10.91 -4.94 1.16
C THR A 82 -9.54 -4.80 0.49
N ILE A 83 -8.50 -5.32 1.13
CA ILE A 83 -7.17 -5.41 0.53
C ILE A 83 -7.06 -6.78 -0.12
N SER A 84 -6.90 -6.81 -1.44
CA SER A 84 -6.93 -8.06 -2.20
C SER A 84 -5.88 -8.07 -3.31
N ALA A 85 -5.56 -9.26 -3.81
CA ALA A 85 -4.69 -9.42 -4.97
C ALA A 85 -5.47 -9.15 -6.26
N VAL A 86 -4.83 -8.49 -7.23
CA VAL A 86 -5.40 -8.37 -8.58
C VAL A 86 -5.55 -9.75 -9.21
N THR A 87 -4.53 -10.60 -9.06
CA THR A 87 -4.56 -11.98 -9.56
C THR A 87 -4.39 -12.94 -8.40
N SER A 88 -5.51 -13.47 -7.92
CA SER A 88 -5.50 -14.50 -6.89
C SER A 88 -4.83 -15.76 -7.43
N GLY A 89 -4.07 -16.44 -6.57
CA GLY A 89 -3.27 -17.60 -6.99
C GLY A 89 -1.86 -17.25 -7.49
N THR A 90 -1.61 -16.03 -7.92
CA THR A 90 -0.25 -15.53 -8.24
C THR A 90 0.31 -14.70 -7.10
N THR A 91 -0.42 -13.67 -6.67
CA THR A 91 -0.03 -12.85 -5.51
C THR A 91 -0.63 -13.45 -4.25
N THR A 92 0.21 -13.74 -3.27
CA THR A 92 -0.21 -14.28 -1.99
C THR A 92 -0.26 -13.16 -0.96
N ILE A 93 -1.39 -13.02 -0.28
CA ILE A 93 -1.58 -12.08 0.82
C ILE A 93 -1.76 -12.86 2.12
N LEU A 94 -0.95 -12.55 3.10
CA LEU A 94 -0.98 -13.17 4.43
C LEU A 94 -1.40 -12.13 5.45
N SER A 95 -2.40 -12.43 6.25
CA SER A 95 -2.88 -11.51 7.28
C SER A 95 -3.51 -12.27 8.43
N ALA A 96 -3.29 -11.83 9.66
CA ALA A 96 -3.97 -12.33 10.85
C ALA A 96 -4.09 -13.87 10.94
N GLY A 97 -3.05 -14.58 10.51
CA GLY A 97 -3.01 -16.05 10.57
C GLY A 97 -3.65 -16.76 9.37
N ALA A 98 -4.07 -16.05 8.33
CA ALA A 98 -4.64 -16.64 7.14
C ALA A 98 -3.74 -16.47 5.93
N THR A 99 -3.72 -17.47 5.05
CA THR A 99 -3.08 -17.40 3.74
C THR A 99 -4.10 -17.01 2.69
N ALA A 100 -3.63 -16.44 1.57
CA ALA A 100 -4.49 -15.98 0.47
C ALA A 100 -5.65 -15.11 0.98
N ALA A 101 -5.35 -14.29 1.95
CA ALA A 101 -6.36 -13.51 2.66
C ALA A 101 -6.81 -12.30 1.83
N ALA A 102 -8.01 -11.87 2.13
CA ALA A 102 -8.54 -10.58 1.69
C ALA A 102 -8.97 -9.79 2.93
N PRO A 103 -8.01 -9.25 3.69
CA PRO A 103 -8.32 -8.54 4.91
C PRO A 103 -9.13 -7.28 4.65
N THR A 104 -9.97 -6.91 5.60
CA THR A 104 -10.85 -5.76 5.49
C THR A 104 -10.51 -4.67 6.50
N LEU A 105 -10.76 -3.42 6.10
CA LEU A 105 -10.62 -2.25 6.94
C LEU A 105 -11.97 -1.58 7.09
N ALA A 106 -12.46 -1.48 8.32
CA ALA A 106 -13.62 -0.64 8.63
C ALA A 106 -13.22 0.84 8.58
N GLN A 107 -14.21 1.72 8.69
CA GLN A 107 -13.97 3.17 8.70
C GLN A 107 -12.97 3.56 9.79
N TYR A 108 -12.06 4.46 9.44
CA TYR A 108 -10.99 5.00 10.30
C TYR A 108 -9.95 3.97 10.77
N LYS A 109 -9.86 2.85 10.08
CA LYS A 109 -8.81 1.85 10.34
C LYS A 109 -7.77 1.89 9.23
N SER A 110 -6.55 1.47 9.57
CA SER A 110 -5.44 1.42 8.63
C SER A 110 -4.67 0.12 8.74
N ALA A 111 -3.96 -0.21 7.68
CA ALA A 111 -3.06 -1.35 7.62
C ALA A 111 -1.85 -1.02 6.77
N VAL A 112 -0.78 -1.78 6.95
CA VAL A 112 0.44 -1.69 6.14
C VAL A 112 0.57 -2.99 5.36
N CYS A 113 0.77 -2.85 4.04
CA CYS A 113 1.06 -3.97 3.15
C CYS A 113 2.56 -4.03 2.92
N ILE A 114 3.20 -5.13 3.34
CA ILE A 114 4.66 -5.28 3.29
C ILE A 114 5.01 -6.41 2.33
N LYS A 115 5.82 -6.11 1.31
CA LYS A 115 6.32 -7.12 0.38
C LYS A 115 7.54 -7.81 0.97
N THR A 116 7.44 -9.11 1.19
CA THR A 116 8.50 -9.90 1.81
C THR A 116 9.22 -10.83 0.83
N ALA A 117 8.57 -11.15 -0.28
CA ALA A 117 9.13 -11.98 -1.35
C ALA A 117 8.43 -11.64 -2.67
N THR A 118 8.92 -12.18 -3.78
CA THR A 118 8.24 -12.05 -5.08
C THR A 118 6.80 -12.55 -4.95
N ASP A 119 5.84 -11.69 -5.29
CA ASP A 119 4.41 -11.98 -5.19
C ASP A 119 3.90 -12.43 -3.81
N THR A 120 4.61 -12.07 -2.73
CA THR A 120 4.18 -12.35 -1.36
C THR A 120 4.14 -11.06 -0.55
N TRP A 121 2.97 -10.81 0.06
CA TRP A 121 2.72 -9.62 0.86
C TRP A 121 2.10 -9.98 2.20
N TYR A 122 2.54 -9.32 3.25
CA TYR A 122 1.90 -9.37 4.56
C TYR A 122 1.10 -8.09 4.78
N VAL A 123 -0.11 -8.23 5.29
CA VAL A 123 -0.96 -7.10 5.66
C VAL A 123 -1.15 -7.12 7.16
N VAL A 124 -0.64 -6.08 7.82
CA VAL A 124 -0.68 -5.94 9.29
C VAL A 124 -1.33 -4.63 9.67
N GLY A 125 -2.07 -4.64 10.77
CA GLY A 125 -2.74 -3.44 11.28
C GLY A 125 -4.11 -3.75 11.85
N ALA A 126 -5.02 -2.77 11.78
CA ALA A 126 -6.35 -2.86 12.35
C ALA A 126 -7.35 -3.57 11.41
N ILE A 127 -6.95 -4.71 10.89
CA ILE A 127 -7.76 -5.52 9.98
C ILE A 127 -8.79 -6.36 10.74
N ALA A 128 -9.87 -6.66 10.08
CA ALA A 128 -10.91 -7.55 10.60
C ALA A 128 -10.83 -8.93 9.95
#